data_264aa66b0a82e8556d36b255abb0c039
#
_entry.id   264aa66b0a82e8556d36b255abb0c039
#
_cell.length_a   1.000
_cell.length_b   1.000
_cell.length_c   1.000
_cell.angle_alpha   90.00
_cell.angle_beta   90.00
_cell.angle_gamma   90.00
#
_symmetry.space_group_name_H-M   'P 1'
#
loop_
_entity.id
_entity.type
_entity.pdbx_description
1 polymer ?
#
loop_
_entity_poly.entity_id
_entity_poly.type
_entity_poly.pdbx_seq_one_letter_code
_entity_poly.pdbx_strand_id
1 'polypeptide(L)'
;YQMGMRVFVGQRSATISSGQLDDENIIQLAERAVAMARHAPENPYARLATAEEQAKSFPEIELYDDTNFSTDKLTEMALTCEDAALSQAGISNSDGASASAGTSEVVIGTSTGFNASYKRSNFGFSAVVLAEKDGQMERDYDYSSAVFAEDLEKPELVGQNAAHRT
;
A
#
# COMPACT_ATOMS: atom_id res chain seq x y z
N TYR A 1 3.63 13.70 1.48
CA TYR A 1 2.20 13.95 1.69
C TYR A 1 1.50 14.00 0.35
N GLN A 2 0.24 13.50 0.31
CA GLN A 2 -0.63 13.55 -0.85
C GLN A 2 -2.05 13.80 -0.39
N MET A 3 -2.78 14.69 -1.07
CA MET A 3 -4.20 14.92 -0.84
C MET A 3 -5.00 14.41 -2.04
N GLY A 4 -6.04 13.64 -1.76
CA GLY A 4 -7.09 13.31 -2.72
C GLY A 4 -8.36 14.10 -2.40
N MET A 5 -8.97 14.70 -3.41
CA MET A 5 -10.22 15.42 -3.29
C MET A 5 -11.27 14.81 -4.22
N ARG A 6 -12.40 14.42 -3.68
CA ARG A 6 -13.56 14.01 -4.47
C ARG A 6 -14.69 15.03 -4.31
N VAL A 7 -15.18 15.52 -5.44
CA VAL A 7 -16.23 16.54 -5.48
C VAL A 7 -17.48 15.97 -6.14
N PHE A 8 -18.64 16.35 -5.62
CA PHE A 8 -19.95 15.99 -6.16
C PHE A 8 -20.69 17.25 -6.61
N VAL A 9 -21.24 17.22 -7.83
CA VAL A 9 -22.10 18.26 -8.39
C VAL A 9 -23.37 17.59 -8.87
N GLY A 10 -24.41 17.65 -8.08
CA GLY A 10 -25.61 16.81 -8.28
C GLY A 10 -25.22 15.33 -8.21
N GLN A 11 -25.60 14.57 -9.24
CA GLN A 11 -25.27 13.13 -9.37
C GLN A 11 -23.96 12.87 -10.16
N ARG A 12 -23.10 13.85 -10.26
CA ARG A 12 -21.82 13.77 -10.97
C ARG A 12 -20.68 13.90 -9.99
N SER A 13 -19.59 13.21 -10.22
CA SER A 13 -18.42 13.34 -9.36
C SER A 13 -17.12 13.30 -10.15
N ALA A 14 -16.09 13.94 -9.61
CA ALA A 14 -14.73 13.82 -10.07
C ALA A 14 -13.78 13.67 -8.88
N THR A 15 -12.68 12.97 -9.11
CA THR A 15 -11.61 12.79 -8.12
C THR A 15 -10.31 13.32 -8.71
N ILE A 16 -9.57 14.06 -7.92
CA ILE A 16 -8.29 14.62 -8.29
C ILE A 16 -7.34 14.52 -7.09
N SER A 17 -6.05 14.45 -7.32
CA SER A 17 -5.05 14.40 -6.25
C SER A 17 -3.85 15.31 -6.54
N SER A 18 -3.18 15.75 -5.47
CA SER A 18 -1.96 16.56 -5.55
C SER A 18 -1.04 16.28 -4.38
N GLY A 19 0.27 16.39 -4.61
CA GLY A 19 1.29 16.46 -3.57
C GLY A 19 1.63 17.89 -3.15
N GLN A 20 1.09 18.91 -3.84
CA GLN A 20 1.26 20.33 -3.50
C GLN A 20 0.07 20.77 -2.63
N LEU A 21 0.34 21.06 -1.36
CA LEU A 21 -0.67 21.28 -0.33
C LEU A 21 -0.68 22.72 0.22
N ASP A 22 -0.13 23.66 -0.52
CA ASP A 22 -0.29 25.10 -0.19
C ASP A 22 -1.70 25.59 -0.56
N ASP A 23 -2.15 26.64 0.08
CA ASP A 23 -3.53 27.13 -0.02
C ASP A 23 -3.94 27.48 -1.46
N GLU A 24 -3.03 28.07 -2.25
CA GLU A 24 -3.30 28.43 -3.63
C GLU A 24 -3.55 27.20 -4.50
N ASN A 25 -2.69 26.19 -4.39
CA ASN A 25 -2.85 24.94 -5.12
C ASN A 25 -4.11 24.15 -4.69
N ILE A 26 -4.45 24.17 -3.41
CA ILE A 26 -5.69 23.52 -2.91
C ILE A 26 -6.93 24.19 -3.52
N ILE A 27 -6.97 25.52 -3.60
CA ILE A 27 -8.08 26.26 -4.22
C ILE A 27 -8.20 25.90 -5.71
N GLN A 28 -7.08 25.96 -6.44
CA GLN A 28 -7.07 25.59 -7.86
C GLN A 28 -7.48 24.13 -8.09
N LEU A 29 -7.07 23.24 -7.19
CA LEU A 29 -7.43 21.82 -7.22
C LEU A 29 -8.94 21.67 -7.06
N ALA A 30 -9.55 22.39 -6.12
CA ALA A 30 -10.99 22.36 -5.87
C ALA A 30 -11.78 22.89 -7.08
N GLU A 31 -11.37 24.02 -7.65
CA GLU A 31 -12.00 24.59 -8.84
C GLU A 31 -11.95 23.63 -10.04
N ARG A 32 -10.80 23.00 -10.26
CA ARG A 32 -10.61 22.00 -11.30
C ARG A 32 -11.49 20.77 -11.07
N ALA A 33 -11.54 20.25 -9.84
CA ALA A 33 -12.39 19.12 -9.50
C ALA A 33 -13.89 19.41 -9.74
N VAL A 34 -14.34 20.63 -9.39
CA VAL A 34 -15.72 21.07 -9.68
C VAL A 34 -15.98 21.14 -11.18
N ALA A 35 -15.06 21.74 -11.95
CA ALA A 35 -15.18 21.80 -13.40
C ALA A 35 -15.25 20.40 -14.03
N MET A 36 -14.40 19.48 -13.62
CA MET A 36 -14.43 18.09 -14.06
C MET A 36 -15.74 17.39 -13.70
N ALA A 37 -16.23 17.56 -12.46
CA ALA A 37 -17.47 16.94 -12.02
C ALA A 37 -18.68 17.43 -12.83
N ARG A 38 -18.72 18.70 -13.22
CA ARG A 38 -19.80 19.26 -14.05
C ARG A 38 -19.90 18.60 -15.44
N HIS A 39 -18.79 18.10 -15.96
CA HIS A 39 -18.74 17.43 -17.28
C HIS A 39 -18.73 15.90 -17.19
N ALA A 40 -18.66 15.33 -15.98
CA ALA A 40 -18.72 13.88 -15.79
C ALA A 40 -20.14 13.33 -16.11
N PRO A 41 -20.26 12.06 -16.51
CA PRO A 41 -21.55 11.39 -16.62
C PRO A 41 -22.32 11.39 -15.30
N GLU A 42 -23.64 11.40 -15.37
CA GLU A 42 -24.50 11.23 -14.18
C GLU A 42 -24.42 9.79 -13.66
N ASN A 43 -24.34 9.69 -12.34
CA ASN A 43 -24.42 8.42 -11.64
C ASN A 43 -25.38 8.59 -10.46
N PRO A 44 -26.55 7.93 -10.46
CA PRO A 44 -27.56 8.10 -9.41
C PRO A 44 -27.09 7.71 -8.01
N TYR A 45 -25.96 7.01 -7.92
CA TYR A 45 -25.33 6.60 -6.65
C TYR A 45 -24.20 7.55 -6.20
N ALA A 46 -23.86 8.57 -7.01
CA ALA A 46 -22.79 9.52 -6.70
C ALA A 46 -23.25 10.54 -5.66
N ARG A 47 -23.02 10.26 -4.39
CA ARG A 47 -23.31 11.13 -3.25
C ARG A 47 -22.37 10.91 -2.08
N LEU A 48 -22.34 11.83 -1.13
CA LEU A 48 -21.75 11.60 0.18
C LEU A 48 -22.69 10.72 1.03
N ALA A 49 -22.09 10.03 2.01
CA ALA A 49 -22.84 9.33 3.04
C ALA A 49 -23.72 10.32 3.84
N THR A 50 -24.95 9.94 4.15
CA THR A 50 -25.82 10.71 5.04
C THR A 50 -25.33 10.61 6.48
N ALA A 51 -25.84 11.44 7.38
CA ALA A 51 -25.46 11.42 8.79
C ALA A 51 -25.75 10.05 9.47
N GLU A 52 -26.78 9.35 9.01
CA GLU A 52 -27.17 8.02 9.51
C GLU A 52 -26.22 6.93 9.02
N GLU A 53 -25.65 7.12 7.82
CA GLU A 53 -24.72 6.17 7.19
C GLU A 53 -23.28 6.38 7.67
N GLN A 54 -22.97 7.51 8.30
CA GLN A 54 -21.62 7.78 8.83
C GLN A 54 -21.36 6.97 10.10
N ALA A 55 -20.14 6.45 10.22
CA ALA A 55 -19.70 5.78 11.43
C ALA A 55 -19.72 6.77 12.62
N LYS A 56 -20.35 6.36 13.72
CA LYS A 56 -20.44 7.15 14.96
C LYS A 56 -19.37 6.76 15.98
N SER A 57 -18.77 5.61 15.81
CA SER A 57 -17.67 5.10 16.62
C SER A 57 -16.78 4.22 15.77
N PHE A 58 -15.53 4.10 16.17
CA PHE A 58 -14.56 3.25 15.51
C PHE A 58 -14.11 2.19 16.51
N PRO A 59 -13.99 0.91 16.10
CA PRO A 59 -13.36 -0.09 16.95
C PRO A 59 -11.89 0.30 17.18
N GLU A 60 -11.40 0.05 18.38
CA GLU A 60 -9.97 0.11 18.64
C GLU A 60 -9.31 -1.08 17.95
N ILE A 61 -8.61 -0.82 16.86
CA ILE A 61 -7.84 -1.79 16.11
C ILE A 61 -6.38 -1.37 16.19
N GLU A 62 -5.55 -2.27 16.66
CA GLU A 62 -4.11 -2.06 16.67
C GLU A 62 -3.56 -2.12 15.25
N LEU A 63 -3.26 -0.96 14.69
CA LEU A 63 -2.77 -0.80 13.32
C LEU A 63 -1.36 -0.23 13.25
N TYR A 64 -0.75 0.06 14.39
CA TYR A 64 0.51 0.77 14.43
C TYR A 64 1.51 0.13 15.39
N ASP A 65 2.67 -0.14 14.85
CA ASP A 65 3.89 -0.55 15.54
C ASP A 65 4.94 0.54 15.34
N ASP A 66 5.60 0.98 16.40
CA ASP A 66 6.63 2.03 16.38
C ASP A 66 8.04 1.49 16.02
N THR A 67 8.15 0.22 15.72
CA THR A 67 9.42 -0.40 15.28
C THR A 67 9.95 0.33 14.05
N ASN A 68 11.22 0.69 14.11
CA ASN A 68 11.92 1.35 13.03
C ASN A 68 13.11 0.51 12.57
N PHE A 69 13.02 -0.03 11.37
CA PHE A 69 14.13 -0.73 10.74
C PHE A 69 15.05 0.26 10.02
N SER A 70 16.36 0.16 10.31
CA SER A 70 17.37 0.89 9.53
C SER A 70 17.45 0.34 8.10
N THR A 71 17.97 1.14 7.18
CA THR A 71 18.26 0.68 5.82
C THR A 71 19.15 -0.56 5.80
N ASP A 72 20.15 -0.62 6.68
CA ASP A 72 21.04 -1.78 6.79
C ASP A 72 20.27 -3.03 7.21
N LYS A 73 19.33 -2.90 8.16
CA LYS A 73 18.50 -4.04 8.58
C LYS A 73 17.56 -4.51 7.46
N LEU A 74 16.95 -3.60 6.71
CA LEU A 74 16.12 -3.95 5.55
C LEU A 74 16.97 -4.63 4.46
N THR A 75 18.18 -4.14 4.22
CA THR A 75 19.11 -4.74 3.28
C THR A 75 19.51 -6.16 3.72
N GLU A 76 19.84 -6.34 4.99
CA GLU A 76 20.14 -7.67 5.56
C GLU A 76 18.97 -8.63 5.35
N MET A 77 17.73 -8.21 5.62
CA MET A 77 16.55 -9.05 5.46
C MET A 77 16.32 -9.46 4.01
N ALA A 78 16.47 -8.53 3.07
CA ALA A 78 16.33 -8.82 1.64
C ALA A 78 17.42 -9.81 1.17
N LEU A 79 18.69 -9.59 1.51
CA LEU A 79 19.78 -10.46 1.16
C LEU A 79 19.64 -11.85 1.79
N THR A 80 19.24 -11.94 3.05
CA THR A 80 18.99 -13.22 3.73
C THR A 80 17.91 -14.03 3.02
N CYS A 81 16.82 -13.36 2.60
CA CYS A 81 15.74 -13.99 1.86
C CYS A 81 16.22 -14.50 0.48
N GLU A 82 16.97 -13.68 -0.24
CA GLU A 82 17.53 -14.03 -1.55
C GLU A 82 18.54 -15.19 -1.47
N ASP A 83 19.49 -15.12 -0.54
CA ASP A 83 20.50 -16.15 -0.33
C ASP A 83 19.87 -17.50 0.03
N ALA A 84 18.83 -17.48 0.88
CA ALA A 84 18.08 -18.68 1.24
C ALA A 84 17.38 -19.31 0.04
N ALA A 85 16.85 -18.51 -0.87
CA ALA A 85 16.24 -18.99 -2.09
C ALA A 85 17.27 -19.54 -3.08
N LEU A 86 18.35 -18.80 -3.34
CA LEU A 86 19.43 -19.19 -4.26
C LEU A 86 20.18 -20.45 -3.80
N SER A 87 20.19 -20.73 -2.49
CA SER A 87 20.81 -21.95 -1.95
C SER A 87 20.04 -23.23 -2.25
N GLN A 88 18.80 -23.13 -2.73
CA GLN A 88 17.96 -24.30 -3.00
C GLN A 88 18.31 -24.94 -4.34
N ALA A 89 18.26 -26.28 -4.36
CA ALA A 89 18.54 -27.04 -5.58
C ALA A 89 17.46 -26.78 -6.66
N GLY A 90 17.92 -26.50 -7.87
CA GLY A 90 17.05 -26.23 -9.02
C GLY A 90 16.91 -24.74 -9.33
N ILE A 91 17.21 -23.88 -8.39
CA ILE A 91 17.18 -22.42 -8.64
C ILE A 91 18.42 -22.01 -9.44
N SER A 92 18.20 -21.35 -10.56
CA SER A 92 19.24 -20.90 -11.47
C SER A 92 19.62 -19.43 -11.29
N ASN A 93 18.70 -18.59 -10.84
CA ASN A 93 18.93 -17.15 -10.70
C ASN A 93 17.89 -16.50 -9.74
N SER A 94 18.17 -15.28 -9.32
CA SER A 94 17.23 -14.39 -8.66
C SER A 94 16.76 -13.28 -9.60
N ASP A 95 15.48 -12.94 -9.56
CA ASP A 95 14.90 -11.73 -10.18
C ASP A 95 14.87 -10.56 -9.18
N GLY A 96 15.37 -10.80 -7.98
CA GLY A 96 15.60 -9.84 -6.92
C GLY A 96 14.81 -10.11 -5.65
N ALA A 97 15.30 -9.53 -4.58
CA ALA A 97 14.63 -9.47 -3.29
C ALA A 97 14.43 -8.03 -2.85
N SER A 98 13.43 -7.80 -2.02
CA SER A 98 13.14 -6.49 -1.49
C SER A 98 12.72 -6.56 -0.03
N ALA A 99 13.00 -5.51 0.73
CA ALA A 99 12.45 -5.31 2.05
C ALA A 99 12.02 -3.86 2.22
N SER A 100 10.93 -3.65 2.96
CA SER A 100 10.38 -2.32 3.21
C SER A 100 9.81 -2.21 4.62
N ALA A 101 9.90 -1.03 5.18
CA ALA A 101 9.20 -0.63 6.38
C ALA A 101 8.66 0.79 6.18
N GLY A 102 7.46 1.04 6.66
CA GLY A 102 6.87 2.36 6.53
C GLY A 102 5.71 2.59 7.47
N THR A 103 5.42 3.87 7.68
CA THR A 103 4.27 4.34 8.43
C THR A 103 3.45 5.26 7.54
N SER A 104 2.15 5.09 7.57
CA SER A 104 1.21 6.01 6.92
C SER A 104 0.21 6.54 7.93
N GLU A 105 -0.13 7.81 7.78
CA GLU A 105 -1.24 8.44 8.48
C GLU A 105 -2.25 8.91 7.45
N VAL A 106 -3.50 8.52 7.63
CA VAL A 106 -4.60 8.85 6.74
C VAL A 106 -5.61 9.70 7.48
N VAL A 107 -5.98 10.83 6.89
CA VAL A 107 -7.04 11.70 7.40
C VAL A 107 -8.13 11.80 6.34
N ILE A 108 -9.38 11.62 6.74
CA ILE A 108 -10.56 11.77 5.89
C ILE A 108 -11.45 12.86 6.47
N GLY A 109 -11.78 13.85 5.65
CA GLY A 109 -12.73 14.89 5.99
C GLY A 109 -13.79 15.03 4.92
N THR A 110 -15.04 15.35 5.29
CA THR A 110 -16.15 15.59 4.37
C THR A 110 -16.84 16.92 4.66
N SER A 111 -17.46 17.51 3.65
CA SER A 111 -18.26 18.74 3.81
C SER A 111 -19.51 18.55 4.67
N THR A 112 -19.91 17.32 4.99
CA THR A 112 -21.00 16.98 5.91
C THR A 112 -20.56 16.90 7.38
N GLY A 113 -19.28 17.23 7.67
CA GLY A 113 -18.72 17.28 9.02
C GLY A 113 -18.11 15.97 9.52
N PHE A 114 -18.14 14.89 8.73
CA PHE A 114 -17.42 13.68 9.09
C PHE A 114 -15.91 13.93 9.02
N ASN A 115 -15.20 13.53 10.08
CA ASN A 115 -13.75 13.59 10.16
C ASN A 115 -13.23 12.36 10.91
N ALA A 116 -12.23 11.71 10.35
CA ALA A 116 -11.59 10.54 10.93
C ALA A 116 -10.13 10.44 10.50
N SER A 117 -9.31 9.84 11.34
CA SER A 117 -7.92 9.56 11.01
C SER A 117 -7.48 8.23 11.61
N TYR A 118 -6.49 7.60 10.98
CA TYR A 118 -5.78 6.46 11.53
C TYR A 118 -4.33 6.48 11.10
N LYS A 119 -3.50 5.83 11.89
CA LYS A 119 -2.08 5.60 11.61
C LYS A 119 -1.86 4.11 11.45
N ARG A 120 -1.03 3.72 10.49
CA ARG A 120 -0.72 2.33 10.21
C ARG A 120 0.75 2.15 9.88
N SER A 121 1.36 1.12 10.43
CA SER A 121 2.65 0.60 10.00
C SER A 121 2.48 -0.50 8.96
N ASN A 122 3.51 -0.70 8.18
CA ASN A 122 3.63 -1.83 7.25
C ASN A 122 5.10 -2.23 7.16
N PHE A 123 5.34 -3.51 7.36
CA PHE A 123 6.63 -4.15 7.20
C PHE A 123 6.47 -5.28 6.18
N GLY A 124 7.49 -5.51 5.38
CA GLY A 124 7.43 -6.61 4.44
C GLY A 124 8.73 -6.83 3.71
N PHE A 125 8.90 -8.04 3.22
CA PHE A 125 10.00 -8.44 2.35
C PHE A 125 9.56 -9.58 1.44
N SER A 126 10.27 -9.78 0.34
CA SER A 126 9.98 -10.80 -0.66
C SER A 126 11.24 -11.20 -1.40
N ALA A 127 11.21 -12.40 -1.99
CA ALA A 127 12.18 -12.82 -3.00
C ALA A 127 11.46 -13.41 -4.20
N VAL A 128 12.02 -13.17 -5.39
CA VAL A 128 11.56 -13.72 -6.67
C VAL A 128 12.71 -14.48 -7.29
N VAL A 129 12.47 -15.72 -7.67
CA VAL A 129 13.53 -16.59 -8.19
C VAL A 129 13.12 -17.30 -9.48
N LEU A 130 14.11 -17.82 -10.17
CA LEU A 130 14.01 -18.46 -11.47
C LEU A 130 14.64 -19.86 -11.39
N ALA A 131 13.95 -20.83 -11.97
CA ALA A 131 14.50 -22.13 -12.28
C ALA A 131 14.55 -22.33 -13.79
N GLU A 132 15.59 -23.00 -14.30
CA GLU A 132 15.72 -23.33 -15.70
C GLU A 132 16.02 -24.82 -15.85
N LYS A 133 15.23 -25.48 -16.69
CA LYS A 133 15.44 -26.89 -17.05
C LYS A 133 15.05 -27.13 -18.51
N ASP A 134 15.94 -27.75 -19.26
CA ASP A 134 15.70 -28.15 -20.65
C ASP A 134 15.26 -26.98 -21.57
N GLY A 135 15.75 -25.76 -21.30
CA GLY A 135 15.39 -24.55 -22.02
C GLY A 135 14.02 -23.97 -21.66
N GLN A 136 13.37 -24.52 -20.64
CA GLN A 136 12.15 -23.94 -20.04
C GLN A 136 12.53 -23.20 -18.77
N MET A 137 11.89 -22.05 -18.56
CA MET A 137 12.12 -21.20 -17.41
C MET A 137 10.81 -21.06 -16.62
N GLU A 138 10.90 -21.29 -15.32
CA GLU A 138 9.82 -21.02 -14.36
C GLU A 138 10.25 -19.88 -13.44
N ARG A 139 9.27 -19.13 -12.95
CA ARG A 139 9.46 -17.97 -12.07
C ARG A 139 8.37 -17.95 -11.03
N ASP A 140 8.76 -17.94 -9.78
CA ASP A 140 7.81 -17.78 -8.67
C ASP A 140 8.41 -16.92 -7.56
N TYR A 141 7.63 -16.63 -6.56
CA TYR A 141 7.98 -15.76 -5.45
C TYR A 141 7.30 -16.19 -4.16
N ASP A 142 7.84 -15.68 -3.06
CA ASP A 142 7.14 -15.65 -1.78
C ASP A 142 7.41 -14.32 -1.06
N TYR A 143 6.56 -13.99 -0.09
CA TYR A 143 6.65 -12.75 0.67
C TYR A 143 6.07 -12.92 2.07
N SER A 144 6.53 -12.08 3.00
CA SER A 144 5.89 -11.82 4.28
C SER A 144 5.54 -10.34 4.39
N SER A 145 4.35 -10.04 4.88
CA SER A 145 3.89 -8.66 5.10
C SER A 145 3.02 -8.58 6.34
N ALA A 146 3.32 -7.65 7.23
CA ALA A 146 2.63 -7.50 8.50
C ALA A 146 2.48 -6.04 8.93
N VAL A 147 1.53 -5.78 9.83
CA VAL A 147 1.37 -4.50 10.52
C VAL A 147 2.40 -4.38 11.65
N PHE A 148 2.67 -5.48 12.35
CA PHE A 148 3.65 -5.56 13.43
C PHE A 148 4.90 -6.28 12.96
N ALA A 149 6.06 -5.74 13.31
CA ALA A 149 7.34 -6.31 12.88
C ALA A 149 7.55 -7.74 13.41
N GLU A 150 7.01 -8.05 14.59
CA GLU A 150 7.11 -9.38 15.19
C GLU A 150 6.29 -10.46 14.50
N ASP A 151 5.28 -10.07 13.71
CA ASP A 151 4.43 -10.99 12.93
C ASP A 151 5.07 -11.37 11.58
N LEU A 152 6.20 -10.78 11.21
CA LEU A 152 6.91 -11.17 10.01
C LEU A 152 7.47 -12.59 10.15
N GLU A 153 7.35 -13.35 9.08
CA GLU A 153 8.04 -14.62 8.95
C GLU A 153 9.57 -14.41 8.93
N LYS A 154 10.31 -15.49 9.08
CA LYS A 154 11.77 -15.42 8.96
C LYS A 154 12.15 -15.27 7.48
N PRO A 155 13.11 -14.38 7.14
CA PRO A 155 13.54 -14.20 5.76
C PRO A 155 14.00 -15.49 5.08
N GLU A 156 14.69 -16.38 5.84
CA GLU A 156 15.14 -17.67 5.34
C GLU A 156 13.96 -18.54 4.89
N LEU A 157 12.87 -18.54 5.64
CA LEU A 157 11.68 -19.35 5.33
C LEU A 157 11.00 -18.87 4.05
N VAL A 158 10.83 -17.56 3.91
CA VAL A 158 10.24 -16.96 2.71
C VAL A 158 11.10 -17.25 1.47
N GLY A 159 12.41 -17.12 1.57
CA GLY A 159 13.32 -17.48 0.48
C GLY A 159 13.23 -18.96 0.08
N GLN A 160 13.21 -19.87 1.06
CA GLN A 160 13.04 -21.31 0.81
C GLN A 160 11.67 -21.61 0.16
N ASN A 161 10.61 -20.95 0.61
CA ASN A 161 9.28 -21.12 0.05
C ASN A 161 9.20 -20.63 -1.40
N ALA A 162 9.80 -19.47 -1.70
CA ALA A 162 9.88 -18.97 -3.09
C ALA A 162 10.54 -20.01 -4.00
N ALA A 163 11.68 -20.57 -3.59
CA ALA A 163 12.39 -21.58 -4.34
C ALA A 163 11.60 -22.89 -4.48
N HIS A 164 10.86 -23.29 -3.45
CA HIS A 164 10.08 -24.53 -3.48
C HIS A 164 8.88 -24.46 -4.43
N ARG A 165 8.36 -23.27 -4.67
CA ARG A 165 7.25 -23.03 -5.61
C ARG A 165 7.72 -22.95 -7.07
N THR A 166 8.96 -22.54 -7.26
CA THR A 166 9.62 -22.45 -8.58
C THR A 166 10.11 -23.80 -9.04
#